data_ab04446e43dca49ec03ba7fcfc7173f1
#
_entry.id   ab04446e43dca49ec03ba7fcfc7173f1
#
_cell.length_a   1.000
_cell.length_b   1.000
_cell.length_c   1.000
_cell.angle_alpha   90.00
_cell.angle_beta   90.00
_cell.angle_gamma   90.00
#
_symmetry.space_group_name_H-M   'P 1'
#
loop_
_entity.id
_entity.type
_entity.pdbx_description
1 polymer ?
#
loop_
_entity_poly.entity_id
_entity_poly.type
_entity_poly.pdbx_seq_one_letter_code
_entity_poly.pdbx_strand_id
1 'polypeptide(L)'
;MTKKELRAAMKKRNLSLSSEERDAASERIFGRVERLPGFSAARCAAFFCALPDEPQTGAALARWSAAKRIVVPRVEGDAMRFYDYAP
;
A
#
# COMPACT_ATOMS: atom_id res chain seq x y z
N MET A 1 -4.17 -13.51 -23.41
CA MET A 1 -3.24 -13.44 -22.26
C MET A 1 -3.94 -13.99 -21.02
N THR A 2 -3.31 -14.89 -20.31
CA THR A 2 -3.85 -15.44 -19.07
C THR A 2 -3.62 -14.47 -17.90
N LYS A 3 -4.34 -14.68 -16.80
CA LYS A 3 -4.11 -13.90 -15.56
C LYS A 3 -2.67 -14.03 -15.08
N LYS A 4 -2.11 -15.23 -15.16
CA LYS A 4 -0.72 -15.49 -14.77
C LYS A 4 0.26 -14.72 -15.63
N GLU A 5 0.05 -14.70 -16.93
CA GLU A 5 0.91 -13.97 -17.87
C GLU A 5 0.81 -12.46 -17.64
N LEU A 6 -0.40 -11.96 -17.41
CA LEU A 6 -0.62 -10.54 -17.11
C LEU A 6 0.07 -10.12 -15.82
N ARG A 7 -0.06 -10.91 -14.76
CA ARG A 7 0.62 -10.64 -13.48
C ARG A 7 2.12 -10.60 -13.63
N ALA A 8 2.69 -11.55 -14.39
CA ALA A 8 4.14 -11.59 -14.64
C ALA A 8 4.61 -10.37 -15.44
N ALA A 9 3.85 -9.97 -16.45
CA ALA A 9 4.16 -8.80 -17.27
C ALA A 9 4.11 -7.50 -16.44
N MET A 10 3.09 -7.35 -15.61
CA MET A 10 2.93 -6.16 -14.76
C MET A 10 4.00 -6.09 -13.67
N LYS A 11 4.34 -7.23 -13.08
CA LYS A 11 5.43 -7.29 -12.09
C LYS A 11 6.76 -6.86 -12.72
N LYS A 12 7.07 -7.37 -13.90
CA LYS A 12 8.28 -6.99 -14.63
C LYS A 12 8.30 -5.50 -14.93
N ARG A 13 7.18 -4.95 -15.39
CA ARG A 13 7.05 -3.53 -15.69
C ARG A 13 7.26 -2.69 -14.44
N ASN A 14 6.61 -3.06 -13.33
CA ASN A 14 6.72 -2.32 -12.07
C ASN A 14 8.14 -2.36 -11.52
N LEU A 15 8.83 -3.50 -11.61
CA LEU A 15 10.21 -3.62 -11.15
C LEU A 15 11.20 -2.87 -12.04
N SER A 16 10.85 -2.56 -13.29
CA SER A 16 11.70 -1.78 -14.19
C SER A 16 11.72 -0.29 -13.87
N LEU A 17 10.78 0.20 -13.08
CA LEU A 17 10.74 1.58 -12.63
C LEU A 17 11.86 1.86 -11.64
N SER A 18 12.43 3.07 -11.68
CA SER A 18 13.39 3.49 -10.65
C SER A 18 12.68 3.69 -9.30
N SER A 19 13.43 3.71 -8.21
CA SER A 19 12.84 3.98 -6.89
C SER A 19 12.17 5.35 -6.85
N GLU A 20 12.77 6.35 -7.50
CA GLU A 20 12.19 7.70 -7.59
C GLU A 20 10.85 7.71 -8.32
N GLU A 21 10.78 6.98 -9.45
CA GLU A 21 9.54 6.85 -10.22
C GLU A 21 8.46 6.14 -9.42
N ARG A 22 8.82 5.08 -8.70
CA ARG A 22 7.88 4.34 -7.84
C ARG A 22 7.37 5.20 -6.70
N ASP A 23 8.25 5.93 -6.05
CA ASP A 23 7.87 6.81 -4.95
C ASP A 23 6.94 7.93 -5.43
N ALA A 24 7.25 8.54 -6.56
CA ALA A 24 6.41 9.59 -7.13
C ALA A 24 5.02 9.08 -7.54
N ALA A 25 4.96 7.89 -8.15
CA ALA A 25 3.69 7.28 -8.51
C ALA A 25 2.87 6.92 -7.26
N SER A 26 3.52 6.40 -6.24
CA SER A 26 2.87 6.05 -4.97
C SER A 26 2.29 7.27 -4.28
N GLU A 27 3.01 8.38 -4.25
CA GLU A 27 2.52 9.63 -3.67
C GLU A 27 1.29 10.16 -4.41
N ARG A 28 1.26 10.03 -5.73
CA ARG A 28 0.06 10.40 -6.51
C ARG A 28 -1.13 9.52 -6.17
N ILE A 29 -0.93 8.21 -6.05
CA ILE A 29 -1.99 7.26 -5.71
C ILE A 29 -2.55 7.57 -4.32
N PHE A 30 -1.70 7.66 -3.32
CA PHE A 30 -2.14 7.84 -1.94
C PHE A 30 -2.62 9.26 -1.65
N GLY A 31 -2.11 10.25 -2.38
CA GLY A 31 -2.66 11.60 -2.37
C GLY A 31 -4.12 11.65 -2.82
N ARG A 32 -4.49 10.82 -3.79
CA ARG A 32 -5.89 10.70 -4.21
C ARG A 32 -6.75 10.01 -3.16
N VAL A 33 -6.21 8.98 -2.51
CA VAL A 33 -6.92 8.29 -1.41
C VAL A 33 -7.23 9.28 -0.28
N GLU A 34 -6.27 10.13 0.07
CA GLU A 34 -6.43 11.13 1.14
C GLU A 34 -7.55 12.14 0.86
N ARG A 35 -7.89 12.35 -0.41
CA ARG A 35 -8.96 13.27 -0.82
C ARG A 35 -10.35 12.65 -0.79
N LEU A 36 -10.45 11.34 -0.59
CA LEU A 36 -11.74 10.67 -0.50
C LEU A 36 -12.43 11.03 0.82
N PRO A 37 -13.72 11.41 0.77
CA PRO A 37 -14.44 11.77 2.01
C PRO A 37 -14.44 10.65 3.04
N GLY A 38 -14.56 9.41 2.59
CA GLY A 38 -14.53 8.24 3.48
C GLY A 38 -13.21 8.09 4.21
N PHE A 39 -12.10 8.47 3.59
CA PHE A 39 -10.78 8.36 4.21
C PHE A 39 -10.64 9.35 5.36
N SER A 40 -10.99 10.61 5.17
CA SER A 40 -10.85 11.62 6.24
C SER A 40 -11.79 11.35 7.41
N ALA A 41 -12.97 10.75 7.16
CA ALA A 41 -13.93 10.40 8.19
C ALA A 41 -13.56 9.11 8.94
N ALA A 42 -12.77 8.24 8.37
CA ALA A 42 -12.39 6.97 8.98
C ALA A 42 -11.44 7.18 10.17
N ARG A 43 -11.73 6.52 11.29
CA ARG A 43 -10.86 6.54 12.46
C ARG A 43 -9.79 5.47 12.42
N CYS A 44 -10.04 4.40 11.65
CA CYS A 44 -9.14 3.29 11.47
C CYS A 44 -9.14 2.90 9.99
N ALA A 45 -7.97 2.61 9.46
CA ALA A 45 -7.83 2.13 8.09
C ALA A 45 -6.94 0.90 8.06
N ALA A 46 -7.32 -0.10 7.26
CA ALA A 46 -6.47 -1.24 6.97
C ALA A 46 -5.61 -0.91 5.75
N PHE A 47 -4.32 -1.15 5.88
CA PHE A 47 -3.38 -0.87 4.83
C PHE A 47 -2.37 -2.02 4.72
N PHE A 48 -1.39 -1.92 3.84
CA PHE A 48 -0.43 -2.99 3.63
C PHE A 48 1.02 -2.48 3.66
N CYS A 49 1.95 -3.39 3.94
CA CYS A 49 3.37 -3.11 3.80
C CYS A 49 3.79 -3.56 2.41
N ALA A 50 4.24 -2.62 1.59
CA ALA A 50 4.45 -2.87 0.17
C ALA A 50 5.61 -3.82 -0.11
N LEU A 51 5.41 -4.71 -1.08
CA LEU A 51 6.46 -5.45 -1.75
C LEU A 51 7.12 -4.54 -2.80
N PRO A 52 8.33 -4.89 -3.30
CA PRO A 52 9.02 -4.01 -4.26
C PRO A 52 8.27 -3.72 -5.56
N ASP A 53 7.37 -4.61 -5.99
CA ASP A 53 6.59 -4.46 -7.22
C ASP A 53 5.20 -3.82 -6.98
N GLU A 54 4.92 -3.38 -5.77
CA GLU A 54 3.66 -2.75 -5.38
C GLU A 54 3.84 -1.24 -5.19
N PRO A 55 2.75 -0.45 -5.19
CA PRO A 55 2.84 0.95 -4.76
C PRO A 55 3.48 1.04 -3.38
N GLN A 56 4.46 1.92 -3.22
CA GLN A 56 5.24 2.00 -1.99
C GLN A 56 4.45 2.71 -0.90
N THR A 57 4.25 2.04 0.23
CA THR A 57 3.35 2.48 1.31
C THR A 57 4.06 3.12 2.50
N GLY A 58 5.39 3.09 2.54
CA GLY A 58 6.16 3.54 3.71
C GLY A 58 5.85 4.97 4.14
N ALA A 59 5.87 5.91 3.20
CA ALA A 59 5.60 7.31 3.50
C ALA A 59 4.15 7.54 3.94
N ALA A 60 3.19 6.89 3.26
CA ALA A 60 1.78 6.97 3.63
C ALA A 60 1.51 6.36 5.00
N LEU A 61 2.13 5.21 5.31
CA LEU A 61 2.01 4.59 6.63
C LEU A 61 2.48 5.53 7.74
N ALA A 62 3.64 6.16 7.55
CA ALA A 62 4.17 7.11 8.54
C ALA A 62 3.24 8.30 8.71
N ARG A 63 2.75 8.86 7.62
CA ARG A 63 1.87 10.03 7.62
C ARG A 63 0.50 9.72 8.23
N TRP A 64 -0.11 8.62 7.80
CA TRP A 64 -1.47 8.25 8.23
C TRP A 64 -1.51 7.74 9.67
N SER A 65 -0.49 7.03 10.13
CA SER A 65 -0.44 6.54 11.51
C SER A 65 -0.36 7.65 12.53
N ALA A 66 0.11 8.84 12.13
CA ALA A 66 0.10 10.02 12.98
C ALA A 66 -1.29 10.63 13.15
N ALA A 67 -2.21 10.38 12.21
CA ALA A 67 -3.54 10.99 12.17
C ALA A 67 -4.67 10.04 12.56
N LYS A 68 -4.49 8.73 12.37
CA LYS A 68 -5.53 7.74 12.66
C LYS A 68 -4.90 6.37 12.95
N ARG A 69 -5.72 5.46 13.47
CA ARG A 69 -5.29 4.09 13.69
C ARG A 69 -5.12 3.39 12.35
N ILE A 70 -3.96 2.81 12.13
CA ILE A 70 -3.65 2.00 10.94
C ILE A 70 -3.41 0.57 11.39
N VAL A 71 -4.05 -0.39 10.70
CA VAL A 71 -3.82 -1.82 10.92
C VAL A 71 -3.26 -2.43 9.64
N VAL A 72 -2.35 -3.36 9.79
CA VAL A 72 -1.69 -4.03 8.68
C VAL A 72 -1.88 -5.54 8.78
N PRO A 73 -2.04 -6.23 7.63
CA PRO A 73 -2.25 -7.66 7.65
C PRO A 73 -0.95 -8.44 7.86
N ARG A 74 -1.08 -9.58 8.53
CA ARG A 74 -0.01 -10.56 8.67
C ARG A 74 -0.58 -11.94 8.38
N VAL A 75 0.08 -12.69 7.51
CA VAL A 75 -0.29 -14.08 7.22
C VAL A 75 0.30 -14.97 8.31
N GLU A 76 -0.57 -15.74 8.97
CA GLU A 76 -0.20 -16.67 10.02
C GLU A 76 -0.81 -18.05 9.71
N GLY A 77 0.01 -18.95 9.15
CA GLY A 77 -0.49 -20.24 8.68
C GLY A 77 -1.56 -20.05 7.59
N ASP A 78 -2.77 -20.58 7.83
CA ASP A 78 -3.90 -20.46 6.91
C ASP A 78 -4.75 -19.22 7.17
N ALA A 79 -4.42 -18.43 8.19
CA ALA A 79 -5.17 -17.25 8.59
C ALA A 79 -4.45 -15.98 8.24
N MET A 80 -5.21 -14.88 8.13
CA MET A 80 -4.68 -13.54 8.04
C MET A 80 -5.22 -12.74 9.22
N ARG A 81 -4.34 -12.07 9.96
CA ARG A 81 -4.72 -11.22 11.09
C ARG A 81 -4.22 -9.81 10.86
N PHE A 82 -4.92 -8.85 11.44
CA PHE A 82 -4.56 -7.45 11.38
C PHE A 82 -3.97 -7.00 12.72
N TYR A 83 -2.90 -6.24 12.64
CA TYR A 83 -2.21 -5.72 13.81
C TYR A 83 -2.07 -4.21 13.69
N ASP A 84 -2.04 -3.53 14.84
CA ASP A 84 -1.76 -2.10 14.85
C ASP A 84 -0.36 -1.83 14.27
N TYR A 85 -0.30 -0.87 13.37
CA TYR A 85 0.98 -0.42 12.83
C TYR A 85 1.65 0.53 13.83
N ALA A 86 2.88 0.20 14.21
CA ALA A 86 3.73 1.04 15.06
C ALA A 86 4.99 1.39 14.26
N PRO A 87 5.23 2.67 13.97
CA PRO A 87 6.43 3.09 13.27
C PRO A 87 7.70 2.89 14.10
#